data_6d6e87d9cec634d1aadb74d589aa63f5
#
_entry.id   6d6e87d9cec634d1aadb74d589aa63f5
#
_cell.length_a   1.000
_cell.length_b   1.000
_cell.length_c   1.000
_cell.angle_alpha   90.00
_cell.angle_beta   90.00
_cell.angle_gamma   90.00
#
_symmetry.space_group_name_H-M   'P 1'
#
loop_
_entity.id
_entity.type
_entity.pdbx_description
1 polymer ?
#
loop_
_entity_poly.entity_id
_entity_poly.type
_entity_poly.pdbx_seq_one_letter_code
_entity_poly.pdbx_strand_id
1 'polypeptide(L)'
;MELTDSLKALFVHTAQSLPGSARRLFMARTVKELGPGGQRQAERELGWNRGTLRKGLHELQSGFRCLDALAARGRTRAEHHLPPLLVDITAIVDSQSQTDPQFRTARLYTRLSAAEVRRQLIAQKGYTEEALPTVQTIT
;
A
#
# COMPACT_ATOMS: atom_id res chain seq x y z
N MET A 1 -19.15 -15.45 28.40
CA MET A 1 -19.69 -14.13 28.73
C MET A 1 -20.65 -13.69 27.62
N GLU A 2 -21.87 -13.33 27.96
CA GLU A 2 -22.80 -12.78 26.97
C GLU A 2 -22.48 -11.31 26.68
N LEU A 3 -22.38 -10.97 25.42
CA LEU A 3 -22.12 -9.61 24.99
C LEU A 3 -23.45 -8.90 24.69
N THR A 4 -23.74 -7.85 25.41
CA THR A 4 -24.86 -6.96 25.06
C THR A 4 -24.55 -6.18 23.78
N ASP A 5 -25.56 -5.75 23.04
CA ASP A 5 -25.35 -5.03 21.79
C ASP A 5 -24.58 -3.70 21.99
N SER A 6 -24.75 -3.06 23.14
CA SER A 6 -23.97 -1.89 23.52
C SER A 6 -22.47 -2.21 23.70
N LEU A 7 -22.14 -3.33 24.32
CA LEU A 7 -20.75 -3.77 24.48
C LEU A 7 -20.13 -4.19 23.15
N LYS A 8 -20.89 -4.84 22.26
CA LYS A 8 -20.43 -5.18 20.91
C LYS A 8 -20.07 -3.91 20.12
N ALA A 9 -20.96 -2.93 20.14
CA ALA A 9 -20.73 -1.65 19.47
C ALA A 9 -19.49 -0.94 20.03
N LEU A 10 -19.32 -0.92 21.34
CA LEU A 10 -18.15 -0.33 22.01
C LEU A 10 -16.86 -1.02 21.58
N PHE A 11 -16.82 -2.35 21.60
CA PHE A 11 -15.62 -3.11 21.22
C PHE A 11 -15.24 -2.93 19.74
N VAL A 12 -16.23 -2.94 18.86
CA VAL A 12 -16.01 -2.71 17.43
C VAL A 12 -15.48 -1.31 17.16
N HIS A 13 -16.12 -0.29 17.75
CA HIS A 13 -15.70 1.10 17.61
C HIS A 13 -14.28 1.32 18.16
N THR A 14 -13.98 0.80 19.36
CA THR A 14 -12.64 0.91 19.95
C THR A 14 -11.59 0.23 19.09
N ALA A 15 -11.87 -0.98 18.59
CA ALA A 15 -10.94 -1.67 17.70
C ALA A 15 -10.69 -0.91 16.38
N GLN A 16 -11.69 -0.22 15.85
CA GLN A 16 -11.56 0.60 14.64
C GLN A 16 -10.72 1.86 14.85
N SER A 17 -10.81 2.48 16.05
CA SER A 17 -10.05 3.68 16.38
C SER A 17 -8.56 3.42 16.66
N LEU A 18 -8.17 2.18 16.92
CA LEU A 18 -6.80 1.81 17.24
C LEU A 18 -6.03 1.34 15.98
N PRO A 19 -4.78 1.78 15.76
CA PRO A 19 -3.95 1.33 14.65
C PRO A 19 -3.10 0.11 14.99
N GLY A 20 -2.74 -0.66 13.98
CA GLY A 20 -1.67 -1.66 13.98
C GLY A 20 -1.66 -2.61 15.17
N SER A 21 -0.54 -2.67 15.88
CA SER A 21 -0.34 -3.54 17.05
C SER A 21 -1.26 -3.20 18.22
N ALA A 22 -1.57 -1.92 18.44
CA ALA A 22 -2.48 -1.50 19.53
C ALA A 22 -3.88 -2.11 19.34
N ARG A 23 -4.40 -2.09 18.10
CA ARG A 23 -5.66 -2.74 17.74
C ARG A 23 -5.61 -4.24 18.01
N ARG A 24 -4.55 -4.91 17.56
CA ARG A 24 -4.39 -6.36 17.74
C ARG A 24 -4.30 -6.76 19.21
N LEU A 25 -3.56 -6.00 20.01
CA LEU A 25 -3.45 -6.23 21.45
C LEU A 25 -4.77 -6.02 22.17
N PHE A 26 -5.53 -4.98 21.84
CA PHE A 26 -6.86 -4.75 22.36
C PHE A 26 -7.78 -5.94 22.04
N MET A 27 -7.86 -6.35 20.80
CA MET A 27 -8.66 -7.48 20.36
C MET A 27 -8.25 -8.79 21.09
N ALA A 28 -6.95 -9.03 21.23
CA ALA A 28 -6.43 -10.21 21.93
C ALA A 28 -6.78 -10.23 23.42
N ARG A 29 -6.68 -9.09 24.10
CA ARG A 29 -7.09 -8.95 25.51
C ARG A 29 -8.58 -9.20 25.67
N THR A 30 -9.41 -8.60 24.82
CA THR A 30 -10.86 -8.84 24.82
C THR A 30 -11.17 -10.33 24.67
N VAL A 31 -10.55 -11.02 23.72
CA VAL A 31 -10.75 -12.46 23.50
C VAL A 31 -10.32 -13.28 24.72
N LYS A 32 -9.25 -12.89 25.39
CA LYS A 32 -8.78 -13.55 26.62
C LYS A 32 -9.80 -13.41 27.76
N GLU A 33 -10.40 -12.23 27.91
CA GLU A 33 -11.45 -11.99 28.92
C GLU A 33 -12.75 -12.72 28.59
N LEU A 34 -13.06 -12.93 27.31
CA LEU A 34 -14.21 -13.75 26.91
C LEU A 34 -14.05 -15.24 27.28
N GLY A 35 -12.82 -15.68 27.56
CA GLY A 35 -12.53 -17.02 28.04
C GLY A 35 -12.57 -18.12 26.96
N PRO A 36 -12.81 -19.37 27.34
CA PRO A 36 -12.84 -20.48 26.40
C PRO A 36 -13.85 -20.27 25.28
N GLY A 37 -13.38 -20.39 24.01
CA GLY A 37 -14.23 -20.12 22.84
C GLY A 37 -14.31 -18.64 22.43
N GLY A 38 -13.68 -17.73 23.16
CA GLY A 38 -13.72 -16.30 22.90
C GLY A 38 -13.31 -15.87 21.49
N GLN A 39 -12.38 -16.61 20.85
CA GLN A 39 -12.03 -16.33 19.44
C GLN A 39 -13.22 -16.55 18.49
N ARG A 40 -13.96 -17.67 18.66
CA ARG A 40 -15.15 -17.95 17.84
C ARG A 40 -16.26 -16.96 18.14
N GLN A 41 -16.43 -16.59 19.40
CA GLN A 41 -17.41 -15.59 19.82
C GLN A 41 -17.08 -14.22 19.20
N ALA A 42 -15.83 -13.76 19.27
CA ALA A 42 -15.39 -12.50 18.67
C ALA A 42 -15.53 -12.49 17.15
N GLU A 43 -15.26 -13.59 16.48
CA GLU A 43 -15.46 -13.74 15.05
C GLU A 43 -16.94 -13.63 14.66
N ARG A 44 -17.83 -14.32 15.40
CA ARG A 44 -19.26 -14.36 15.13
C ARG A 44 -19.98 -13.06 15.52
N GLU A 45 -19.68 -12.51 16.68
CA GLU A 45 -20.44 -11.41 17.27
C GLU A 45 -19.84 -10.02 17.03
N LEU A 46 -18.50 -9.93 16.86
CA LEU A 46 -17.79 -8.67 16.62
C LEU A 46 -17.27 -8.55 15.18
N GLY A 47 -17.39 -9.61 14.36
CA GLY A 47 -16.90 -9.63 12.99
C GLY A 47 -15.36 -9.55 12.89
N TRP A 48 -14.63 -9.93 13.93
CA TRP A 48 -13.17 -9.83 13.94
C TRP A 48 -12.51 -10.99 13.19
N ASN A 49 -11.49 -10.65 12.39
CA ASN A 49 -10.76 -11.64 11.61
C ASN A 49 -9.89 -12.52 12.52
N ARG A 50 -10.02 -13.86 12.36
CA ARG A 50 -9.28 -14.84 13.14
C ARG A 50 -7.76 -14.72 12.99
N GLY A 51 -7.25 -14.39 11.81
CA GLY A 51 -5.82 -14.19 11.57
C GLY A 51 -5.28 -13.00 12.38
N THR A 52 -6.03 -11.90 12.43
CA THR A 52 -5.70 -10.73 13.25
C THR A 52 -5.71 -11.07 14.75
N LEU A 53 -6.70 -11.85 15.21
CA LEU A 53 -6.78 -12.31 16.60
C LEU A 53 -5.60 -13.19 16.98
N ARG A 54 -5.22 -14.17 16.14
CA ARG A 54 -4.07 -15.04 16.38
C ARG A 54 -2.76 -14.24 16.45
N LYS A 55 -2.57 -13.29 15.54
CA LYS A 55 -1.39 -12.42 15.57
C LYS A 55 -1.35 -11.58 16.85
N GLY A 56 -2.49 -11.01 17.27
CA GLY A 56 -2.60 -10.25 18.52
C GLY A 56 -2.36 -11.10 19.76
N LEU A 57 -2.87 -12.33 19.81
CA LEU A 57 -2.60 -13.26 20.90
C LEU A 57 -1.12 -13.65 20.98
N HIS A 58 -0.48 -13.85 19.84
CA HIS A 58 0.97 -14.10 19.79
C HIS A 58 1.77 -12.89 20.30
N GLU A 59 1.42 -11.67 19.87
CA GLU A 59 2.02 -10.44 20.39
C GLU A 59 1.82 -10.30 21.91
N LEU A 60 0.64 -10.64 22.41
CA LEU A 60 0.31 -10.58 23.84
C LEU A 60 1.08 -11.60 24.67
N GLN A 61 1.26 -12.82 24.15
CA GLN A 61 1.96 -13.91 24.84
C GLN A 61 3.48 -13.76 24.81
N SER A 62 4.02 -13.35 23.66
CA SER A 62 5.48 -13.19 23.47
C SER A 62 6.03 -11.87 24.03
N GLY A 63 5.18 -10.88 24.23
CA GLY A 63 5.60 -9.53 24.58
C GLY A 63 6.21 -8.72 23.44
N PHE A 64 6.42 -9.34 22.26
CA PHE A 64 6.96 -8.68 21.07
C PHE A 64 5.84 -8.07 20.24
N ARG A 65 6.02 -6.81 19.81
CA ARG A 65 5.09 -6.15 18.90
C ARG A 65 5.52 -6.38 17.46
N CYS A 66 4.59 -6.87 16.64
CA CYS A 66 4.81 -6.95 15.20
C CYS A 66 4.70 -5.56 14.58
N LEU A 67 5.76 -5.10 13.93
CA LEU A 67 5.72 -3.87 13.14
C LEU A 67 5.03 -4.12 11.81
N ASP A 68 4.07 -3.27 11.46
CA ASP A 68 3.40 -3.33 10.18
C ASP A 68 4.15 -2.43 9.19
N ALA A 69 4.91 -3.04 8.28
CA ALA A 69 5.64 -2.33 7.22
C ALA A 69 4.66 -1.92 6.09
N LEU A 70 3.72 -1.02 6.39
CA LEU A 70 2.69 -0.59 5.44
C LEU A 70 3.30 0.09 4.20
N ALA A 71 4.38 0.85 4.41
CA ALA A 71 5.09 1.51 3.32
C ALA A 71 5.79 0.54 2.34
N ALA A 72 6.09 -0.69 2.81
CA ALA A 72 6.67 -1.73 1.96
C ALA A 72 5.62 -2.56 1.22
N ARG A 73 4.32 -2.31 1.45
CA ARG A 73 3.22 -3.00 0.76
C ARG A 73 2.98 -2.37 -0.61
N GLY A 74 2.58 -3.21 -1.53
CA GLY A 74 2.24 -2.80 -2.88
C GLY A 74 3.32 -3.13 -3.91
N ARG A 75 3.03 -2.76 -5.14
CA ARG A 75 3.97 -2.97 -6.25
C ARG A 75 5.12 -1.97 -6.15
N THR A 76 6.34 -2.48 -6.20
CA THR A 76 7.54 -1.63 -6.28
C THR A 76 7.52 -0.82 -7.56
N ARG A 77 7.89 0.46 -7.47
CA ARG A 77 7.97 1.35 -8.63
C ARG A 77 9.05 0.89 -9.62
N ALA A 78 8.83 1.17 -10.90
CA ALA A 78 9.74 0.74 -11.96
C ALA A 78 11.17 1.32 -11.79
N GLU A 79 11.28 2.54 -11.29
CA GLU A 79 12.57 3.19 -11.02
C GLU A 79 13.40 2.52 -9.92
N HIS A 80 12.80 1.72 -9.05
CA HIS A 80 13.55 0.92 -8.09
C HIS A 80 14.29 -0.26 -8.73
N HIS A 81 13.73 -0.80 -9.80
CA HIS A 81 14.36 -1.90 -10.57
C HIS A 81 15.26 -1.39 -11.68
N LEU A 82 14.96 -0.21 -12.21
CA LEU A 82 15.69 0.46 -13.28
C LEU A 82 16.02 1.90 -12.83
N PRO A 83 17.03 2.11 -11.97
CA PRO A 83 17.36 3.43 -11.43
C PRO A 83 17.56 4.54 -12.46
N PRO A 84 18.18 4.30 -13.64
CA PRO A 84 18.35 5.34 -14.65
C PRO A 84 17.08 5.65 -15.45
N LEU A 85 16.01 4.87 -15.30
CA LEU A 85 14.80 4.97 -16.14
C LEU A 85 14.17 6.38 -16.13
N LEU A 86 14.02 6.99 -14.95
CA LEU A 86 13.42 8.32 -14.86
C LEU A 86 14.29 9.39 -15.52
N VAL A 87 15.61 9.30 -15.35
CA VAL A 87 16.55 10.24 -15.97
C VAL A 87 16.49 10.11 -17.50
N ASP A 88 16.44 8.89 -18.00
CA ASP A 88 16.38 8.62 -19.44
C ASP A 88 15.04 9.06 -20.05
N ILE A 89 13.92 8.84 -19.36
CA ILE A 89 12.60 9.35 -19.77
C ILE A 89 12.63 10.88 -19.82
N THR A 90 13.13 11.51 -18.77
CA THR A 90 13.21 12.97 -18.69
C THR A 90 14.07 13.52 -19.84
N ALA A 91 15.21 12.94 -20.11
CA ALA A 91 16.08 13.36 -21.22
C ALA A 91 15.38 13.27 -22.58
N ILE A 92 14.62 12.20 -22.84
CA ILE A 92 13.86 12.04 -24.09
C ILE A 92 12.74 13.08 -24.18
N VAL A 93 11.97 13.26 -23.12
CA VAL A 93 10.83 14.19 -23.08
C VAL A 93 11.30 15.63 -23.18
N ASP A 94 12.34 16.02 -22.46
CA ASP A 94 12.87 17.39 -22.47
C ASP A 94 13.45 17.76 -23.83
N SER A 95 14.09 16.83 -24.52
CA SER A 95 14.64 17.06 -25.86
C SER A 95 13.56 17.42 -26.91
N GLN A 96 12.31 17.04 -26.66
CA GLN A 96 11.17 17.24 -27.57
C GLN A 96 10.05 18.08 -26.94
N SER A 97 10.29 18.65 -25.77
CA SER A 97 9.33 19.54 -25.10
C SER A 97 9.39 20.94 -25.69
N GLN A 98 8.24 21.57 -25.77
CA GLN A 98 8.06 22.95 -26.25
C GLN A 98 7.42 23.79 -25.16
N THR A 99 7.74 25.09 -25.17
CA THR A 99 7.05 26.06 -24.34
C THR A 99 5.60 26.23 -24.77
N ASP A 100 4.75 26.69 -23.85
CA ASP A 100 3.35 26.99 -24.16
C ASP A 100 3.27 27.96 -25.36
N PRO A 101 2.59 27.58 -26.47
CA PRO A 101 2.45 28.39 -27.65
C PRO A 101 1.78 29.75 -27.36
N GLN A 102 1.00 29.86 -26.30
CA GLN A 102 0.33 31.08 -25.88
C GLN A 102 1.11 31.87 -24.84
N PHE A 103 2.26 31.38 -24.38
CA PHE A 103 3.12 32.03 -23.36
C PHE A 103 2.40 32.40 -22.05
N ARG A 104 1.28 31.69 -21.73
CA ARG A 104 0.48 31.96 -20.54
C ARG A 104 0.97 31.23 -19.32
N THR A 105 1.68 30.13 -19.52
CA THR A 105 2.20 29.28 -18.43
C THR A 105 3.66 28.95 -18.65
N ALA A 106 4.40 28.72 -17.56
CA ALA A 106 5.77 28.22 -17.59
C ALA A 106 5.85 26.70 -17.82
N ARG A 107 4.75 26.05 -18.12
CA ARG A 107 4.71 24.58 -18.33
C ARG A 107 5.27 24.24 -19.70
N LEU A 108 6.05 23.18 -19.73
CA LEU A 108 6.52 22.55 -20.96
C LEU A 108 5.49 21.52 -21.43
N TYR A 109 5.26 21.47 -22.74
CA TYR A 109 4.38 20.54 -23.39
C TYR A 109 5.16 19.66 -24.34
N THR A 110 4.82 18.39 -24.40
CA THR A 110 5.37 17.44 -25.36
C THR A 110 4.26 16.79 -26.16
N ARG A 111 4.54 16.49 -27.42
CA ARG A 111 3.64 15.69 -28.28
C ARG A 111 3.96 14.21 -28.20
N LEU A 112 4.97 13.81 -27.43
CA LEU A 112 5.34 12.41 -27.25
C LEU A 112 4.25 11.65 -26.52
N SER A 113 3.82 10.54 -27.08
CA SER A 113 3.02 9.55 -26.37
C SER A 113 3.90 8.66 -25.51
N ALA A 114 3.34 8.05 -24.46
CA ALA A 114 4.07 7.08 -23.64
C ALA A 114 4.59 5.87 -24.46
N ALA A 115 3.87 5.48 -25.50
CA ALA A 115 4.31 4.43 -26.44
C ALA A 115 5.56 4.85 -27.23
N GLU A 116 5.61 6.10 -27.65
CA GLU A 116 6.77 6.64 -28.36
C GLU A 116 7.99 6.77 -27.45
N VAL A 117 7.79 7.26 -26.21
CA VAL A 117 8.86 7.30 -25.20
C VAL A 117 9.43 5.90 -24.96
N ARG A 118 8.57 4.89 -24.82
CA ARG A 118 9.01 3.50 -24.66
C ARG A 118 9.83 3.01 -25.86
N ARG A 119 9.41 3.34 -27.07
CA ARG A 119 10.14 2.98 -28.30
C ARG A 119 11.52 3.64 -28.34
N GLN A 120 11.61 4.93 -27.98
CA GLN A 120 12.87 5.66 -27.95
C GLN A 120 13.82 5.17 -26.85
N LEU A 121 13.30 4.74 -25.68
CA LEU A 121 14.10 4.09 -24.65
C LEU A 121 14.80 2.82 -25.18
N ILE A 122 14.10 2.01 -25.97
CA ILE A 122 14.68 0.83 -26.60
C ILE A 122 15.73 1.22 -27.65
N ALA A 123 15.39 2.15 -28.53
CA ALA A 123 16.24 2.53 -29.65
C ALA A 123 17.50 3.32 -29.24
N GLN A 124 17.37 4.25 -28.30
CA GLN A 124 18.44 5.20 -27.96
C GLN A 124 19.21 4.80 -26.69
N LYS A 125 18.55 4.18 -25.72
CA LYS A 125 19.12 3.85 -24.41
C LYS A 125 19.43 2.35 -24.23
N GLY A 126 19.07 1.52 -25.21
CA GLY A 126 19.41 0.10 -25.19
C GLY A 126 18.61 -0.74 -24.19
N TYR A 127 17.47 -0.28 -23.72
CA TYR A 127 16.57 -1.10 -22.89
C TYR A 127 15.99 -2.25 -23.71
N THR A 128 15.79 -3.39 -23.04
CA THR A 128 15.05 -4.51 -23.61
C THR A 128 13.55 -4.31 -23.42
N GLU A 129 12.74 -4.82 -24.34
CA GLU A 129 11.29 -4.71 -24.26
C GLU A 129 10.71 -5.34 -22.99
N GLU A 130 11.30 -6.45 -22.54
CA GLU A 130 10.89 -7.20 -21.36
C GLU A 130 11.23 -6.47 -20.04
N ALA A 131 12.33 -5.71 -20.01
CA ALA A 131 12.77 -4.99 -18.83
C ALA A 131 11.97 -3.70 -18.58
N LEU A 132 11.41 -3.11 -19.64
CA LEU A 132 10.65 -1.86 -19.54
C LEU A 132 9.24 -2.07 -18.97
N PRO A 133 8.76 -1.12 -18.17
CA PRO A 133 7.37 -1.13 -17.74
C PRO A 133 6.40 -0.97 -18.92
N THR A 134 5.16 -1.32 -18.69
CA THR A 134 4.10 -1.14 -19.69
C THR A 134 3.86 0.33 -19.99
N VAL A 135 3.27 0.61 -21.16
CA VAL A 135 2.91 1.97 -21.58
C VAL A 135 2.06 2.69 -20.51
N GLN A 136 1.12 1.98 -19.88
CA GLN A 136 0.30 2.53 -18.82
C GLN A 136 1.09 2.97 -17.57
N THR A 137 2.24 2.36 -17.32
CA THR A 137 3.10 2.74 -16.17
C THR A 137 3.96 3.96 -16.49
N ILE A 138 4.28 4.19 -17.78
CA ILE A 138 5.06 5.35 -18.25
C ILE A 138 4.19 6.61 -18.34
N THR A 139 2.89 6.45 -18.50
CA THR A 139 1.95 7.58 -18.55
C THR A 139 1.87 8.30 -17.22
#